data_e8dff787d7a745d6973eca4e6106bc95
#
_entry.id   e8dff787d7a745d6973eca4e6106bc95
#
_cell.length_a   1.000
_cell.length_b   1.000
_cell.length_c   1.000
_cell.angle_alpha   90.00
_cell.angle_beta   90.00
_cell.angle_gamma   90.00
#
_symmetry.space_group_name_H-M   'P 1'
#
loop_
_entity.id
_entity.type
_entity.pdbx_description
1 polymer ?
#
loop_
_entity_poly.entity_id
_entity_poly.type
_entity_poly.pdbx_seq_one_letter_code
_entity_poly.pdbx_strand_id
1 'polypeptide(L)'
;LVAVGALFTLITPTLLSGSNPMPPYMAFGIIGICLIFGIWAILMGQRQYVETGLDYIEQCTWYGKVTRIPFHEIDSYAYSSSHPGGWLVLKAQDKRKIAFTSRFLRGERVMCTLVFRQINGRWPSPTSPEDQQVLAPEASLAAAQQYLTENPIGQNLSGHQV
;
A
#
# COMPACT_ATOMS: atom_id res chain seq x y z
N LEU A 1 -8.78 -9.90 -14.73
CA LEU A 1 -9.90 -10.30 -15.61
C LEU A 1 -9.61 -11.62 -16.32
N VAL A 2 -8.44 -11.82 -16.92
CA VAL A 2 -8.07 -13.07 -17.63
C VAL A 2 -8.07 -14.29 -16.69
N ALA A 3 -7.56 -14.16 -15.46
CA ALA A 3 -7.51 -15.25 -14.49
C ALA A 3 -8.92 -15.68 -14.01
N VAL A 4 -9.86 -14.76 -13.89
CA VAL A 4 -11.25 -15.05 -13.53
C VAL A 4 -11.97 -15.76 -14.68
N GLY A 5 -11.72 -15.34 -15.92
CA GLY A 5 -12.25 -16.02 -17.11
C GLY A 5 -11.73 -17.45 -17.26
N ALA A 6 -10.45 -17.69 -17.03
CA ALA A 6 -9.85 -19.03 -17.07
C ALA A 6 -10.39 -19.96 -15.97
N LEU A 7 -10.64 -19.44 -14.78
CA LEU A 7 -11.24 -20.20 -13.68
C LEU A 7 -12.69 -20.63 -14.04
N PHE A 8 -13.42 -19.75 -14.70
CA PHE A 8 -14.79 -20.02 -15.15
C PHE A 8 -14.87 -21.15 -16.20
N THR A 9 -13.95 -21.15 -17.18
CA THR A 9 -13.92 -22.19 -18.23
C THR A 9 -13.52 -23.56 -17.71
N LEU A 10 -12.75 -23.63 -16.61
CA LEU A 10 -12.33 -24.88 -15.99
C LEU A 10 -13.38 -25.46 -15.02
N ILE A 11 -14.13 -24.62 -14.33
CA ILE A 11 -15.09 -25.07 -13.29
C ILE A 11 -16.44 -25.48 -13.89
N THR A 12 -16.89 -24.82 -14.96
CA THR A 12 -18.20 -25.12 -15.58
C THR A 12 -18.34 -26.54 -16.08
N PRO A 13 -17.41 -27.16 -16.83
CA PRO A 13 -17.57 -28.52 -17.29
C PRO A 13 -17.50 -29.56 -16.18
N THR A 14 -16.73 -29.34 -15.12
CA THR A 14 -16.63 -30.29 -13.99
C THR A 14 -17.87 -30.28 -13.11
N LEU A 15 -18.56 -29.14 -12.95
CA LEU A 15 -19.81 -29.04 -12.20
C LEU A 15 -21.02 -29.65 -12.94
N LEU A 16 -20.98 -29.71 -14.28
CA LEU A 16 -22.08 -30.23 -15.12
C LEU A 16 -21.90 -31.69 -15.50
N SER A 17 -20.70 -32.28 -15.38
CA SER A 17 -20.39 -33.64 -15.89
C SER A 17 -20.19 -34.69 -14.78
N GLY A 18 -20.43 -34.36 -13.50
CA GLY A 18 -20.33 -35.31 -12.38
C GLY A 18 -21.49 -36.32 -12.36
N SER A 19 -21.27 -37.48 -11.71
CA SER A 19 -22.26 -38.54 -11.50
C SER A 19 -23.53 -38.09 -10.75
N ASN A 20 -23.52 -36.93 -10.11
CA ASN A 20 -24.67 -36.20 -9.58
C ASN A 20 -24.62 -34.75 -10.09
N PRO A 21 -25.26 -34.46 -11.24
CA PRO A 21 -25.25 -33.13 -11.81
C PRO A 21 -25.94 -32.14 -10.84
N MET A 22 -25.22 -31.10 -10.47
CA MET A 22 -25.77 -30.04 -9.63
C MET A 22 -26.95 -29.37 -10.36
N PRO A 23 -28.06 -29.10 -9.68
CA PRO A 23 -29.21 -28.44 -10.32
C PRO A 23 -28.76 -27.12 -10.95
N PRO A 24 -29.19 -26.78 -12.19
CA PRO A 24 -28.70 -25.64 -12.93
C PRO A 24 -28.91 -24.31 -12.19
N TYR A 25 -29.97 -24.18 -11.39
CA TYR A 25 -30.22 -22.99 -10.58
C TYR A 25 -29.14 -22.76 -9.49
N MET A 26 -28.56 -23.83 -8.90
CA MET A 26 -27.45 -23.70 -7.95
C MET A 26 -26.17 -23.26 -8.67
N ALA A 27 -25.87 -23.80 -9.85
CA ALA A 27 -24.72 -23.37 -10.64
C ALA A 27 -24.80 -21.87 -10.99
N PHE A 28 -25.97 -21.42 -11.48
CA PHE A 28 -26.19 -19.98 -11.76
C PHE A 28 -26.13 -19.12 -10.51
N GLY A 29 -26.61 -19.61 -9.37
CA GLY A 29 -26.50 -18.92 -8.08
C GLY A 29 -25.05 -18.67 -7.65
N ILE A 30 -24.20 -19.71 -7.72
CA ILE A 30 -22.77 -19.62 -7.40
C ILE A 30 -22.05 -18.64 -8.35
N ILE A 31 -22.34 -18.75 -9.66
CA ILE A 31 -21.78 -17.86 -10.67
C ILE A 31 -22.16 -16.40 -10.38
N GLY A 32 -23.42 -16.13 -10.07
CA GLY A 32 -23.89 -14.78 -9.75
C GLY A 32 -23.20 -14.20 -8.52
N ILE A 33 -23.06 -14.99 -7.46
CA ILE A 33 -22.36 -14.58 -6.24
C ILE A 33 -20.89 -14.27 -6.53
N CYS A 34 -20.19 -15.15 -7.27
CA CYS A 34 -18.79 -14.93 -7.65
C CYS A 34 -18.60 -13.66 -8.48
N LEU A 35 -19.52 -13.36 -9.41
CA LEU A 35 -19.48 -12.13 -10.21
C LEU A 35 -19.67 -10.89 -9.35
N ILE A 36 -20.64 -10.89 -8.43
CA ILE A 36 -20.89 -9.77 -7.51
C ILE A 36 -19.65 -9.52 -6.65
N PHE A 37 -19.07 -10.56 -6.04
CA PHE A 37 -17.85 -10.45 -5.25
C PHE A 37 -16.65 -9.99 -6.08
N GLY A 38 -16.50 -10.48 -7.31
CA GLY A 38 -15.44 -10.08 -8.23
C GLY A 38 -15.54 -8.60 -8.60
N ILE A 39 -16.70 -8.11 -8.96
CA ILE A 39 -16.94 -6.69 -9.26
C ILE A 39 -16.69 -5.85 -8.02
N TRP A 40 -17.22 -6.26 -6.87
CA TRP A 40 -17.02 -5.58 -5.61
C TRP A 40 -15.53 -5.48 -5.22
N ALA A 41 -14.76 -6.56 -5.35
CA ALA A 41 -13.33 -6.58 -5.09
C ALA A 41 -12.54 -5.64 -6.03
N ILE A 42 -12.92 -5.57 -7.32
CA ILE A 42 -12.31 -4.65 -8.28
C ILE A 42 -12.59 -3.20 -7.88
N LEU A 43 -13.84 -2.87 -7.58
CA LEU A 43 -14.23 -1.51 -7.18
C LEU A 43 -13.53 -1.08 -5.88
N MET A 44 -13.39 -2.00 -4.93
CA MET A 44 -12.64 -1.76 -3.69
C MET A 44 -11.16 -1.53 -3.95
N GLY A 45 -10.54 -2.35 -4.80
CA GLY A 45 -9.12 -2.22 -5.14
C GLY A 45 -8.78 -0.92 -5.85
N GLN A 46 -9.69 -0.40 -6.68
CA GLN A 46 -9.48 0.86 -7.40
C GLN A 46 -9.56 2.10 -6.51
N ARG A 47 -10.23 2.01 -5.36
CA ARG A 47 -10.38 3.15 -4.43
C ARG A 47 -9.22 3.32 -3.46
N GLN A 48 -8.41 2.26 -3.28
CA GLN A 48 -7.26 2.33 -2.39
C GLN A 48 -6.07 2.95 -3.11
N TYR A 49 -5.53 4.01 -2.54
CA TYR A 49 -4.27 4.57 -3.00
C TYR A 49 -3.47 5.15 -1.83
N VAL A 50 -2.17 5.22 -2.01
CA VAL A 50 -1.27 6.04 -1.21
C VAL A 50 -0.56 6.98 -2.18
N GLU A 51 -0.68 8.25 -1.93
CA GLU A 51 -0.03 9.30 -2.70
C GLU A 51 0.98 10.02 -1.81
N THR A 52 2.18 10.23 -2.36
CA THR A 52 3.24 10.99 -1.70
C THR A 52 3.34 12.32 -2.41
N GLY A 53 2.88 13.37 -1.76
CA GLY A 53 3.09 14.74 -2.21
C GLY A 53 4.52 15.22 -1.94
N LEU A 54 4.75 16.51 -2.15
CA LEU A 54 6.05 17.12 -1.87
C LEU A 54 6.35 17.23 -0.38
N ASP A 55 5.31 17.43 0.43
CA ASP A 55 5.38 17.70 1.87
C ASP A 55 4.41 16.86 2.71
N TYR A 56 3.66 15.94 2.09
CA TYR A 56 2.66 15.13 2.77
C TYR A 56 2.59 13.72 2.18
N ILE A 57 1.97 12.85 2.97
CA ILE A 57 1.49 11.55 2.54
C ILE A 57 -0.02 11.49 2.72
N GLU A 58 -0.72 10.96 1.72
CA GLU A 58 -2.15 10.76 1.73
C GLU A 58 -2.49 9.31 1.45
N GLN A 59 -3.40 8.76 2.21
CA GLN A 59 -3.95 7.42 2.01
C GLN A 59 -5.45 7.50 1.86
N CYS A 60 -5.99 6.89 0.81
CA CYS A 60 -7.39 6.58 0.69
C CYS A 60 -7.61 5.11 1.03
N THR A 61 -8.47 4.85 2.01
CA THR A 61 -8.86 3.49 2.40
C THR A 61 -9.94 2.96 1.47
N TRP A 62 -10.16 1.64 1.46
CA TRP A 62 -11.15 0.97 0.62
C TRP A 62 -12.59 1.49 0.79
N TYR A 63 -12.94 2.01 1.96
CA TYR A 63 -14.25 2.65 2.25
C TYR A 63 -14.28 4.15 1.97
N GLY A 64 -13.25 4.68 1.30
CA GLY A 64 -13.22 6.07 0.82
C GLY A 64 -12.79 7.11 1.86
N LYS A 65 -12.32 6.70 3.05
CA LYS A 65 -11.75 7.63 4.03
C LYS A 65 -10.36 8.07 3.57
N VAL A 66 -10.20 9.36 3.35
CA VAL A 66 -8.92 9.98 3.05
C VAL A 66 -8.26 10.43 4.34
N THR A 67 -7.01 10.03 4.53
CA THR A 67 -6.17 10.46 5.66
C THR A 67 -4.91 11.08 5.08
N ARG A 68 -4.69 12.36 5.37
CA ARG A 68 -3.50 13.11 4.95
C ARG A 68 -2.68 13.48 6.17
N ILE A 69 -1.37 13.23 6.11
CA ILE A 69 -0.41 13.55 7.17
C ILE A 69 0.75 14.32 6.53
N PRO A 70 0.97 15.58 6.90
CA PRO A 70 2.17 16.31 6.53
C PRO A 70 3.42 15.62 7.12
N PHE A 71 4.54 15.67 6.42
CA PHE A 71 5.76 14.99 6.88
C PHE A 71 6.23 15.49 8.25
N HIS A 72 6.13 16.80 8.51
CA HIS A 72 6.54 17.39 9.78
C HIS A 72 5.66 16.96 10.99
N GLU A 73 4.47 16.44 10.74
CA GLU A 73 3.57 15.89 11.78
C GLU A 73 3.82 14.41 12.07
N ILE A 74 4.64 13.73 11.28
CA ILE A 74 4.97 12.33 11.52
C ILE A 74 5.84 12.23 12.76
N ASP A 75 5.33 11.56 13.79
CA ASP A 75 6.01 11.32 15.05
C ASP A 75 6.86 10.07 15.04
N SER A 76 6.31 8.99 14.52
CA SER A 76 6.98 7.69 14.52
C SER A 76 6.56 6.81 13.34
N TYR A 77 7.42 5.85 13.01
CA TYR A 77 7.11 4.79 12.09
C TYR A 77 7.45 3.42 12.66
N ALA A 78 6.77 2.40 12.14
CA ALA A 78 7.12 1.00 12.33
C ALA A 78 7.16 0.30 10.98
N TYR A 79 8.24 -0.41 10.71
CA TYR A 79 8.44 -1.19 9.50
C TYR A 79 8.53 -2.68 9.82
N SER A 80 7.93 -3.52 8.99
CA SER A 80 8.03 -4.98 9.10
C SER A 80 8.31 -5.57 7.73
N SER A 81 9.39 -6.34 7.63
CA SER A 81 9.78 -7.07 6.43
C SER A 81 9.03 -8.39 6.22
N SER A 82 8.15 -8.78 7.15
CA SER A 82 7.41 -10.05 7.10
C SER A 82 6.41 -10.17 5.94
N HIS A 83 6.06 -9.06 5.29
CA HIS A 83 5.19 -9.04 4.12
C HIS A 83 5.97 -8.76 2.83
N PRO A 84 5.56 -9.31 1.68
CA PRO A 84 6.16 -8.99 0.39
C PRO A 84 6.14 -7.48 0.11
N GLY A 85 7.33 -6.86 -0.01
CA GLY A 85 7.50 -5.42 -0.18
C GLY A 85 7.54 -4.62 1.12
N GLY A 86 7.41 -5.27 2.30
CA GLY A 86 7.41 -4.62 3.60
C GLY A 86 6.08 -3.95 3.96
N TRP A 87 5.77 -3.93 5.23
CA TRP A 87 4.60 -3.25 5.81
C TRP A 87 5.07 -2.03 6.60
N LEU A 88 4.60 -0.85 6.22
CA LEU A 88 4.96 0.41 6.87
C LEU A 88 3.73 1.01 7.55
N VAL A 89 3.89 1.39 8.81
CA VAL A 89 2.89 2.10 9.61
C VAL A 89 3.48 3.43 10.03
N LEU A 90 2.84 4.52 9.66
CA LEU A 90 3.17 5.87 10.07
C LEU A 90 2.17 6.34 11.13
N LYS A 91 2.66 7.02 12.15
CA LYS A 91 1.83 7.64 13.18
C LYS A 91 2.15 9.13 13.25
N ALA A 92 1.09 9.94 13.23
CA ALA A 92 1.18 11.38 13.46
C ALA A 92 1.01 11.69 14.95
N GLN A 93 1.42 12.89 15.35
CA GLN A 93 1.27 13.42 16.72
C GLN A 93 -0.18 13.41 17.20
N ASP A 94 -1.14 13.69 16.32
CA ASP A 94 -2.58 13.70 16.59
C ASP A 94 -3.23 12.29 16.58
N LYS A 95 -2.42 11.23 16.61
CA LYS A 95 -2.84 9.82 16.58
C LYS A 95 -3.41 9.35 15.23
N ARG A 96 -3.41 10.16 14.16
CA ARG A 96 -3.70 9.66 12.81
C ARG A 96 -2.67 8.59 12.44
N LYS A 97 -3.13 7.57 11.73
CA LYS A 97 -2.28 6.47 11.28
C LYS A 97 -2.49 6.23 9.81
N ILE A 98 -1.41 6.00 9.11
CA ILE A 98 -1.37 5.51 7.73
C ILE A 98 -0.62 4.19 7.75
N ALA A 99 -1.19 3.14 7.16
CA ALA A 99 -0.58 1.83 7.10
C ALA A 99 -0.73 1.24 5.70
N PHE A 100 0.38 0.84 5.10
CA PHE A 100 0.40 0.33 3.72
C PHE A 100 1.58 -0.60 3.46
N THR A 101 1.44 -1.38 2.39
CA THR A 101 2.53 -2.17 1.83
C THR A 101 3.17 -1.39 0.68
N SER A 102 4.46 -1.14 0.74
CA SER A 102 5.18 -0.31 -0.23
C SER A 102 5.01 -0.78 -1.69
N ARG A 103 4.99 -2.10 -1.90
CA ARG A 103 4.92 -2.71 -3.24
C ARG A 103 3.59 -2.43 -3.97
N PHE A 104 2.48 -2.34 -3.24
CA PHE A 104 1.15 -2.23 -3.86
C PHE A 104 0.67 -0.79 -4.04
N LEU A 105 1.20 0.15 -3.28
CA LEU A 105 0.64 1.49 -3.16
C LEU A 105 1.65 2.59 -3.47
N ARG A 106 2.69 2.32 -4.26
CA ARG A 106 3.75 3.27 -4.63
C ARG A 106 4.40 3.96 -3.42
N GLY A 107 4.49 3.22 -2.30
CA GLY A 107 5.06 3.71 -1.04
C GLY A 107 6.59 3.81 -1.02
N GLU A 108 7.24 3.54 -2.14
CA GLU A 108 8.70 3.55 -2.28
C GLU A 108 9.29 4.91 -1.94
N ARG A 109 8.69 5.98 -2.45
CA ARG A 109 9.12 7.35 -2.16
C ARG A 109 8.99 7.69 -0.67
N VAL A 110 7.95 7.19 0.01
CA VAL A 110 7.79 7.39 1.46
C VAL A 110 8.94 6.77 2.23
N MET A 111 9.35 5.54 1.87
CA MET A 111 10.48 4.87 2.52
C MET A 111 11.78 5.67 2.34
N CYS A 112 12.07 6.12 1.12
CA CYS A 112 13.24 6.95 0.86
C CYS A 112 13.19 8.27 1.66
N THR A 113 12.01 8.90 1.76
CA THR A 113 11.80 10.12 2.54
C THR A 113 12.06 9.91 4.03
N LEU A 114 11.58 8.80 4.60
CA LEU A 114 11.81 8.46 6.01
C LEU A 114 13.28 8.21 6.31
N VAL A 115 13.94 7.44 5.45
CA VAL A 115 15.38 7.16 5.60
C VAL A 115 16.19 8.44 5.46
N PHE A 116 15.85 9.30 4.50
CA PHE A 116 16.47 10.62 4.36
C PHE A 116 16.33 11.43 5.65
N ARG A 117 15.13 11.48 6.24
CA ARG A 117 14.89 12.17 7.53
C ARG A 117 15.74 11.60 8.65
N GLN A 118 15.85 10.29 8.77
CA GLN A 118 16.63 9.61 9.80
C GLN A 118 18.13 9.92 9.69
N ILE A 119 18.64 9.90 8.45
CA ILE A 119 20.08 10.13 8.22
C ILE A 119 20.45 11.61 8.35
N ASN A 120 19.63 12.50 7.77
CA ASN A 120 19.98 13.93 7.66
C ASN A 120 19.38 14.80 8.78
N GLY A 121 18.53 14.26 9.65
CA GLY A 121 17.87 15.01 10.72
C GLY A 121 16.86 16.05 10.25
N ARG A 122 16.64 16.22 8.94
CA ARG A 122 15.69 17.16 8.33
C ARG A 122 14.82 16.47 7.27
N TRP A 123 13.65 17.01 7.01
CA TRP A 123 12.84 16.57 5.89
C TRP A 123 13.42 17.06 4.55
N PRO A 124 13.26 16.30 3.46
CA PRO A 124 13.74 16.73 2.15
C PRO A 124 12.99 17.97 1.68
N SER A 125 13.73 18.92 1.12
CA SER A 125 13.14 20.12 0.57
C SER A 125 12.52 19.87 -0.81
N PRO A 126 11.28 20.30 -1.06
CA PRO A 126 10.65 20.15 -2.38
C PRO A 126 11.35 20.97 -3.47
N THR A 127 12.11 22.01 -3.06
CA THR A 127 12.80 22.93 -3.98
C THR A 127 14.25 22.53 -4.27
N SER A 128 14.84 21.60 -3.50
CA SER A 128 16.22 21.16 -3.69
C SER A 128 16.29 20.03 -4.73
N PRO A 129 16.94 20.22 -5.88
CA PRO A 129 17.11 19.16 -6.87
C PRO A 129 17.96 18.00 -6.34
N GLU A 130 18.90 18.26 -5.44
CA GLU A 130 19.75 17.25 -4.80
C GLU A 130 18.91 16.32 -3.90
N ASP A 131 18.03 16.88 -3.07
CA ASP A 131 17.14 16.10 -2.23
C ASP A 131 16.20 15.24 -3.10
N GLN A 132 15.71 15.76 -4.22
CA GLN A 132 14.81 15.03 -5.11
C GLN A 132 15.51 13.88 -5.83
N GLN A 133 16.79 14.00 -6.16
CA GLN A 133 17.57 12.90 -6.74
C GLN A 133 17.78 11.75 -5.74
N VAL A 134 18.05 12.07 -4.48
CA VAL A 134 18.19 11.05 -3.42
C VAL A 134 16.88 10.33 -3.15
N LEU A 135 15.74 11.00 -3.37
CA LEU A 135 14.41 10.44 -3.21
C LEU A 135 13.94 9.62 -4.43
N ALA A 136 14.71 9.58 -5.52
CA ALA A 136 14.36 8.78 -6.69
C ALA A 136 14.37 7.27 -6.31
N PRO A 137 13.23 6.58 -6.38
CA PRO A 137 13.11 5.21 -5.87
C PRO A 137 14.00 4.22 -6.64
N GLU A 138 14.29 4.48 -7.91
CA GLU A 138 15.11 3.62 -8.75
C GLU A 138 16.53 3.45 -8.22
N ALA A 139 17.09 4.49 -7.60
CA ALA A 139 18.46 4.49 -7.10
C ALA A 139 18.60 4.12 -5.62
N SER A 140 17.58 4.36 -4.81
CA SER A 140 17.68 4.34 -3.35
C SER A 140 16.76 3.34 -2.64
N LEU A 141 15.83 2.69 -3.37
CA LEU A 141 14.83 1.81 -2.76
C LEU A 141 15.45 0.62 -2.00
N ALA A 142 16.41 -0.08 -2.61
CA ALA A 142 17.03 -1.25 -1.99
C ALA A 142 17.76 -0.87 -0.70
N ALA A 143 18.51 0.24 -0.72
CA ALA A 143 19.19 0.77 0.45
C ALA A 143 18.20 1.23 1.53
N ALA A 144 17.09 1.87 1.14
CA ALA A 144 16.05 2.28 2.07
C ALA A 144 15.36 1.08 2.73
N GLN A 145 15.06 0.03 1.98
CA GLN A 145 14.49 -1.19 2.54
C GLN A 145 15.43 -1.90 3.51
N GLN A 146 16.72 -1.98 3.16
CA GLN A 146 17.73 -2.54 4.05
C GLN A 146 17.82 -1.73 5.34
N TYR A 147 17.93 -0.41 5.24
CA TYR A 147 17.99 0.48 6.40
C TYR A 147 16.77 0.33 7.32
N LEU A 148 15.56 0.30 6.76
CA LEU A 148 14.32 0.12 7.54
C LEU A 148 14.21 -1.28 8.15
N THR A 149 14.81 -2.28 7.53
CA THR A 149 14.86 -3.65 8.09
C THR A 149 15.79 -3.70 9.31
N GLU A 150 16.91 -3.00 9.24
CA GLU A 150 17.87 -2.88 10.35
C GLU A 150 17.34 -1.96 11.47
N ASN A 151 16.53 -0.94 11.11
CA ASN A 151 15.95 0.05 12.02
C ASN A 151 14.41 0.05 11.92
N PRO A 152 13.73 -1.00 12.41
CA PRO A 152 12.30 -1.20 12.16
C PRO A 152 11.38 -0.21 12.88
N ILE A 153 11.89 0.53 13.86
CA ILE A 153 11.14 1.52 14.63
C ILE A 153 11.90 2.83 14.66
N GLY A 154 11.26 3.90 14.17
CA GLY A 154 11.77 5.27 14.30
C GLY A 154 10.82 6.12 15.14
N GLN A 155 11.37 6.91 16.04
CA GLN A 155 10.65 7.83 16.92
C GLN A 155 11.23 9.23 16.83
N ASN A 156 10.47 10.23 17.29
CA ASN A 156 10.86 11.65 17.34
C ASN A 156 11.17 12.25 15.95
N LEU A 157 10.39 11.88 14.95
CA LEU A 157 10.54 12.41 13.58
C LEU A 157 10.01 13.85 13.44
N SER A 158 9.14 14.26 14.35
CA SER A 158 8.42 15.53 14.35
C SER A 158 9.25 16.74 14.80
N GLY A 159 10.57 16.60 15.01
CA GLY A 159 11.43 17.70 15.43
C GLY A 159 11.28 18.93 14.54
N HIS A 160 10.93 20.07 15.14
CA HIS A 160 10.87 21.38 14.49
C HIS A 160 12.15 21.64 13.70
N GLN A 161 11.98 22.03 12.43
CA GLN A 161 13.03 22.75 11.73
C GLN A 161 13.22 24.10 12.45
N VAL A 162 14.34 24.29 13.10
CA VAL A 162 14.81 25.62 13.52
C VAL A 162 15.43 26.28 12.31
#